data_de55f22b7b525f8b225318f33a8f38b1
#
_entry.id   de55f22b7b525f8b225318f33a8f38b1
#
_cell.length_a   1.000
_cell.length_b   1.000
_cell.length_c   1.000
_cell.angle_alpha   90.00
_cell.angle_beta   90.00
_cell.angle_gamma   90.00
#
_symmetry.space_group_name_H-M   'P 1'
#
loop_
_entity.id
_entity.type
_entity.pdbx_description
1 polymer ?
#
loop_
_entity_poly.entity_id
_entity_poly.type
_entity_poly.pdbx_seq_one_letter_code
_entity_poly.pdbx_strand_id
1 'polypeptide(L)'
;MLLDSITRLGRAYNLAAPASGRILSGGVDASALYPPKRFFGAARNIENGGSLTILATALVETGSKMDEVIFEEFKGTGNMELRLSRQLAEKRIFPAVDVAASSTRREELLIDPAQLKIMWRLRRLFTGLEQQQALELVLGKLKETQSNAEFLMVISKTTPSGSSLADADDDSKLA
;
A
#
# COMPACT_ATOMS: atom_id res chain seq x y z
N MET A 1 -2.93 -0.06 16.74
CA MET A 1 -2.47 -1.44 17.02
C MET A 1 -1.40 -1.82 16.02
N LEU A 2 -0.31 -2.44 16.46
CA LEU A 2 0.77 -2.94 15.59
C LEU A 2 0.78 -4.47 15.65
N LEU A 3 0.89 -5.14 14.51
CA LEU A 3 0.92 -6.59 14.39
C LEU A 3 2.09 -7.04 13.52
N ASP A 4 3.04 -7.75 14.09
CA ASP A 4 4.12 -8.40 13.35
C ASP A 4 4.03 -9.91 13.53
N SER A 5 3.50 -10.61 12.59
CA SER A 5 2.98 -10.25 11.28
C SER A 5 1.62 -10.92 11.05
N ILE A 6 0.84 -10.41 10.10
CA ILE A 6 -0.42 -11.05 9.73
C ILE A 6 -0.21 -12.42 9.08
N THR A 7 0.93 -12.62 8.42
CA THR A 7 1.33 -13.91 7.85
C THR A 7 1.49 -14.97 8.93
N ARG A 8 2.16 -14.63 10.06
CA ARG A 8 2.31 -15.56 11.20
C ARG A 8 0.98 -15.85 11.86
N LEU A 9 0.13 -14.83 12.00
CA LEU A 9 -1.22 -15.00 12.52
C LEU A 9 -2.04 -15.95 11.64
N GLY A 10 -2.02 -15.75 10.32
CA GLY A 10 -2.69 -16.62 9.34
C GLY A 10 -2.19 -18.07 9.41
N ARG A 11 -0.89 -18.29 9.50
CA ARG A 11 -0.30 -19.62 9.68
C ARG A 11 -0.75 -20.29 10.97
N ALA A 12 -0.79 -19.54 12.08
CA ALA A 12 -1.22 -20.07 13.37
C ALA A 12 -2.70 -20.50 13.33
N TYR A 13 -3.55 -19.69 12.72
CA TYR A 13 -4.96 -20.08 12.51
C TYR A 13 -5.10 -21.29 11.60
N ASN A 14 -4.31 -21.38 10.53
CA ASN A 14 -4.35 -22.54 9.65
C ASN A 14 -3.93 -23.83 10.34
N LEU A 15 -3.02 -23.75 11.31
CA LEU A 15 -2.59 -24.89 12.11
C LEU A 15 -3.63 -25.29 13.16
N ALA A 16 -4.29 -24.30 13.77
CA ALA A 16 -5.22 -24.52 14.89
C ALA A 16 -6.66 -24.80 14.45
N ALA A 17 -7.07 -24.39 13.25
CA ALA A 17 -8.43 -24.57 12.76
C ALA A 17 -8.72 -26.05 12.46
N PRO A 18 -9.93 -26.53 12.79
CA PRO A 18 -10.39 -27.83 12.32
C PRO A 18 -10.42 -27.88 10.79
N ALA A 19 -10.01 -28.99 10.20
CA ALA A 19 -10.03 -29.16 8.76
C ALA A 19 -11.46 -29.04 8.21
N SER A 20 -11.71 -28.05 7.33
CA SER A 20 -13.02 -27.88 6.67
C SER A 20 -13.21 -28.81 5.47
N GLY A 21 -12.14 -29.45 5.01
CA GLY A 21 -12.10 -30.25 3.79
C GLY A 21 -11.94 -29.42 2.50
N ARG A 22 -11.90 -28.08 2.60
CA ARG A 22 -11.68 -27.16 1.48
C ARG A 22 -10.29 -26.55 1.59
N ILE A 23 -9.32 -27.14 0.92
CA ILE A 23 -7.94 -26.68 0.93
C ILE A 23 -7.70 -25.77 -0.28
N LEU A 24 -7.24 -24.54 -0.02
CA LEU A 24 -6.72 -23.60 -1.02
C LEU A 24 -5.31 -24.00 -1.44
N SER A 25 -4.80 -23.40 -2.49
CA SER A 25 -3.39 -23.60 -2.88
C SER A 25 -2.45 -23.24 -1.71
N GLY A 26 -1.31 -23.91 -1.62
CA GLY A 26 -0.37 -23.71 -0.51
C GLY A 26 -0.78 -24.35 0.82
N GLY A 27 -1.82 -25.20 0.83
CA GLY A 27 -2.23 -25.96 2.02
C GLY A 27 -2.96 -25.10 3.06
N VAL A 28 -3.60 -24.02 2.64
CA VAL A 28 -4.43 -23.17 3.51
C VAL A 28 -5.86 -23.68 3.55
N ASP A 29 -6.39 -23.97 4.73
CA ASP A 29 -7.82 -24.28 4.87
C ASP A 29 -8.67 -23.02 4.64
N ALA A 30 -9.69 -23.12 3.80
CA ALA A 30 -10.53 -22.00 3.40
C ALA A 30 -11.22 -21.30 4.59
N SER A 31 -11.50 -22.02 5.68
CA SER A 31 -12.14 -21.49 6.88
C SER A 31 -11.15 -20.86 7.86
N ALA A 32 -9.88 -21.25 7.79
CA ALA A 32 -8.86 -20.84 8.76
C ALA A 32 -8.57 -19.33 8.77
N LEU A 33 -8.69 -18.68 7.61
CA LEU A 33 -8.40 -17.25 7.50
C LEU A 33 -9.58 -16.35 7.87
N TYR A 34 -10.78 -16.91 8.07
CA TYR A 34 -11.96 -16.11 8.39
C TYR A 34 -11.83 -15.31 9.72
N PRO A 35 -11.42 -15.92 10.87
CA PRO A 35 -11.25 -15.16 12.10
C PRO A 35 -10.20 -14.05 12.01
N PRO A 36 -8.97 -14.27 11.49
CA PRO A 36 -7.99 -13.20 11.36
C PRO A 36 -8.41 -12.13 10.34
N LYS A 37 -9.18 -12.46 9.29
CA LYS A 37 -9.77 -11.46 8.40
C LYS A 37 -10.78 -10.57 9.11
N ARG A 38 -11.67 -11.14 9.93
CA ARG A 38 -12.61 -10.36 10.74
C ARG A 38 -11.87 -9.43 11.71
N PHE A 39 -10.81 -9.93 12.32
CA PHE A 39 -9.96 -9.13 13.20
C PHE A 39 -9.35 -7.95 12.44
N PHE A 40 -8.72 -8.19 11.31
CA PHE A 40 -8.10 -7.13 10.50
C PHE A 40 -9.14 -6.14 9.95
N GLY A 41 -10.29 -6.65 9.51
CA GLY A 41 -11.42 -5.84 9.04
C GLY A 41 -12.17 -5.08 10.14
N ALA A 42 -11.80 -5.25 11.42
CA ALA A 42 -12.35 -4.47 12.52
C ALA A 42 -11.78 -3.04 12.59
N ALA A 43 -10.69 -2.76 11.86
CA ALA A 43 -10.14 -1.41 11.74
C ALA A 43 -11.15 -0.49 11.07
N ARG A 44 -11.61 0.54 11.78
CA ARG A 44 -12.63 1.49 11.32
C ARG A 44 -12.72 2.73 12.20
N ASN A 45 -13.34 3.76 11.67
CA ASN A 45 -13.89 4.84 12.48
C ASN A 45 -15.23 4.40 13.06
N ILE A 46 -15.45 4.68 14.34
CA ILE A 46 -16.71 4.37 15.06
C ILE A 46 -17.54 5.64 15.07
N GLU A 47 -18.76 5.56 14.59
CA GLU A 47 -19.70 6.69 14.61
C GLU A 47 -19.93 7.15 16.06
N ASN A 48 -19.80 8.46 16.30
CA ASN A 48 -19.83 9.08 17.64
C ASN A 48 -18.84 8.49 18.66
N GLY A 49 -17.77 7.84 18.19
CA GLY A 49 -16.76 7.22 19.01
C GLY A 49 -15.34 7.53 18.55
N GLY A 50 -14.39 6.67 18.92
CA GLY A 50 -13.00 6.74 18.48
C GLY A 50 -12.76 6.01 17.16
N SER A 51 -11.50 5.71 16.89
CA SER A 51 -11.09 4.92 15.72
C SER A 51 -10.12 3.81 16.11
N LEU A 52 -10.17 2.70 15.37
CA LEU A 52 -9.18 1.64 15.46
C LEU A 52 -8.37 1.59 14.16
N THR A 53 -7.09 1.87 14.27
CA THR A 53 -6.11 1.68 13.19
C THR A 53 -5.28 0.43 13.47
N ILE A 54 -5.16 -0.45 12.48
CA ILE A 54 -4.30 -1.64 12.53
C ILE A 54 -3.23 -1.50 11.47
N LEU A 55 -1.96 -1.49 11.89
CA LEU A 55 -0.80 -1.59 11.01
C LEU A 55 -0.21 -2.99 11.17
N ALA A 56 -0.24 -3.79 10.12
CA ALA A 56 0.27 -5.14 10.12
C ALA A 56 1.38 -5.30 9.08
N THR A 57 2.45 -6.01 9.45
CA THR A 57 3.43 -6.47 8.46
C THR A 57 2.93 -7.75 7.79
N ALA A 58 3.29 -7.94 6.53
CA ALA A 58 3.05 -9.16 5.78
C ALA A 58 4.34 -9.64 5.13
N LEU A 59 4.57 -10.96 5.14
CA LEU A 59 5.70 -11.56 4.47
C LEU A 59 5.33 -11.84 3.01
N VAL A 60 6.15 -11.34 2.10
CA VAL A 60 6.06 -11.58 0.66
C VAL A 60 7.39 -12.10 0.16
N GLU A 61 7.41 -12.74 -1.01
CA GLU A 61 8.63 -13.28 -1.62
C GLU A 61 9.40 -14.25 -0.72
N THR A 62 8.67 -15.06 0.06
CA THR A 62 9.27 -16.09 0.92
C THR A 62 9.52 -17.42 0.20
N GLY A 63 9.02 -17.55 -1.03
CA GLY A 63 8.98 -18.83 -1.76
C GLY A 63 7.91 -19.80 -1.24
N SER A 64 7.10 -19.42 -0.25
CA SER A 64 6.02 -20.22 0.30
C SER A 64 4.69 -19.92 -0.35
N LYS A 65 4.07 -20.89 -1.00
CA LYS A 65 2.72 -20.78 -1.56
C LYS A 65 1.67 -20.43 -0.51
N MET A 66 1.85 -20.89 0.71
CA MET A 66 0.97 -20.54 1.84
C MET A 66 1.01 -19.04 2.13
N ASP A 67 2.20 -18.43 2.14
CA ASP A 67 2.36 -17.01 2.40
C ASP A 67 1.77 -16.15 1.29
N GLU A 68 1.92 -16.58 0.02
CA GLU A 68 1.29 -15.92 -1.12
C GLU A 68 -0.23 -15.91 -0.97
N VAL A 69 -0.84 -17.05 -0.63
CA VAL A 69 -2.29 -17.14 -0.42
C VAL A 69 -2.73 -16.28 0.76
N ILE A 70 -2.03 -16.33 1.89
CA ILE A 70 -2.34 -15.49 3.04
C ILE A 70 -2.26 -14.02 2.64
N PHE A 71 -1.21 -13.58 1.96
CA PHE A 71 -1.04 -12.21 1.52
C PHE A 71 -2.22 -11.75 0.63
N GLU A 72 -2.54 -12.51 -0.42
CA GLU A 72 -3.62 -12.16 -1.35
C GLU A 72 -4.99 -12.11 -0.65
N GLU A 73 -5.24 -13.01 0.30
CA GLU A 73 -6.47 -13.04 1.08
C GLU A 73 -6.64 -11.82 2.00
N PHE A 74 -5.54 -11.26 2.54
CA PHE A 74 -5.58 -10.06 3.38
C PHE A 74 -5.49 -8.76 2.58
N LYS A 75 -4.87 -8.77 1.40
CA LYS A 75 -4.78 -7.63 0.50
C LYS A 75 -6.15 -7.03 0.18
N GLY A 76 -7.18 -7.86 0.02
CA GLY A 76 -8.55 -7.42 -0.16
C GLY A 76 -9.16 -6.66 1.01
N THR A 77 -8.64 -6.84 2.23
CA THR A 77 -9.17 -6.24 3.47
C THR A 77 -8.43 -4.95 3.84
N GLY A 78 -7.14 -4.83 3.51
CA GLY A 78 -6.35 -3.63 3.78
C GLY A 78 -6.73 -2.46 2.88
N ASN A 79 -6.57 -1.24 3.39
CA ASN A 79 -6.81 0.00 2.64
C ASN A 79 -5.54 0.80 2.33
N MET A 80 -4.38 0.33 2.77
CA MET A 80 -3.07 0.87 2.42
C MET A 80 -2.05 -0.26 2.33
N GLU A 81 -1.18 -0.21 1.33
CA GLU A 81 -0.03 -1.08 1.18
C GLU A 81 1.24 -0.24 1.04
N LEU A 82 2.16 -0.38 2.00
CA LEU A 82 3.53 0.11 1.87
C LEU A 82 4.42 -1.08 1.49
N ARG A 83 4.91 -1.09 0.27
CA ARG A 83 5.77 -2.16 -0.23
C ARG A 83 7.24 -1.83 -0.04
N LEU A 84 8.00 -2.80 0.46
CA LEU A 84 9.44 -2.72 0.57
C LEU A 84 10.09 -3.52 -0.55
N SER A 85 11.26 -3.06 -1.00
CA SER A 85 12.04 -3.69 -2.05
C SER A 85 13.29 -4.33 -1.47
N ARG A 86 13.44 -5.63 -1.67
CA ARG A 86 14.67 -6.35 -1.31
C ARG A 86 15.87 -5.83 -2.09
N GLN A 87 15.70 -5.54 -3.38
CA GLN A 87 16.78 -5.03 -4.24
C GLN A 87 17.34 -3.70 -3.73
N LEU A 88 16.48 -2.79 -3.29
CA LEU A 88 16.92 -1.52 -2.70
C LEU A 88 17.64 -1.73 -1.36
N ALA A 89 17.15 -2.65 -0.53
CA ALA A 89 17.79 -2.99 0.74
C ALA A 89 19.18 -3.62 0.54
N GLU A 90 19.34 -4.50 -0.44
CA GLU A 90 20.63 -5.10 -0.81
C GLU A 90 21.64 -4.03 -1.27
N LYS A 91 21.17 -3.00 -1.98
CA LYS A 91 21.98 -1.83 -2.36
C LYS A 91 22.20 -0.84 -1.20
N ARG A 92 21.71 -1.14 0.02
CA ARG A 92 21.80 -0.25 1.20
C ARG A 92 21.10 1.10 1.02
N ILE A 93 20.06 1.17 0.20
CA ILE A 93 19.23 2.37 0.02
C ILE A 93 18.04 2.26 0.98
N PHE A 94 17.98 3.16 1.97
CA PHE A 94 16.97 3.16 3.01
C PHE A 94 16.29 4.52 3.16
N PRO A 95 14.98 4.52 3.49
CA PRO A 95 14.08 3.39 3.63
C PRO A 95 13.86 2.69 2.28
N ALA A 96 13.93 1.37 2.24
CA ALA A 96 13.88 0.58 1.00
C ALA A 96 12.43 0.44 0.47
N VAL A 97 11.75 1.55 0.26
CA VAL A 97 10.34 1.63 -0.15
C VAL A 97 10.22 1.60 -1.66
N ASP A 98 9.37 0.73 -2.18
CA ASP A 98 8.90 0.81 -3.55
C ASP A 98 7.77 1.83 -3.65
N VAL A 99 8.11 3.04 -4.06
CA VAL A 99 7.16 4.16 -4.14
C VAL A 99 6.13 3.99 -5.25
N ALA A 100 6.46 3.25 -6.29
CA ALA A 100 5.55 2.99 -7.41
C ALA A 100 4.51 1.92 -7.05
N ALA A 101 4.93 0.85 -6.35
CA ALA A 101 4.07 -0.25 -5.97
C ALA A 101 3.27 0.00 -4.68
N SER A 102 3.66 1.02 -3.89
CA SER A 102 2.91 1.42 -2.69
C SER A 102 1.67 2.22 -3.04
N SER A 103 0.57 1.96 -2.35
CA SER A 103 -0.72 2.61 -2.66
C SER A 103 -1.63 2.73 -1.45
N THR A 104 -2.58 3.66 -1.54
CA THR A 104 -3.67 3.86 -0.58
C THR A 104 -4.99 3.85 -1.34
N ARG A 105 -5.98 3.12 -0.85
CA ARG A 105 -7.32 3.13 -1.45
C ARG A 105 -8.04 4.41 -1.07
N ARG A 106 -8.87 4.89 -2.00
CA ARG A 106 -9.71 6.06 -1.77
C ARG A 106 -8.95 7.27 -1.24
N GLU A 107 -7.78 7.53 -1.84
CA GLU A 107 -6.92 8.65 -1.45
C GLU A 107 -7.62 10.01 -1.61
N GLU A 108 -8.65 10.09 -2.47
CA GLU A 108 -9.50 11.27 -2.64
C GLU A 108 -10.29 11.66 -1.37
N LEU A 109 -10.46 10.73 -0.42
CA LEU A 109 -11.07 11.02 0.88
C LEU A 109 -10.07 11.56 1.93
N LEU A 110 -8.78 11.49 1.63
CA LEU A 110 -7.70 11.80 2.56
C LEU A 110 -6.94 13.07 2.19
N ILE A 111 -6.98 13.46 0.92
CA ILE A 111 -6.14 14.51 0.36
C ILE A 111 -7.02 15.52 -0.37
N ASP A 112 -6.69 16.81 -0.22
CA ASP A 112 -7.34 17.89 -0.94
C ASP A 112 -7.24 17.68 -2.48
N PRO A 113 -8.28 17.99 -3.27
CA PRO A 113 -8.29 17.77 -4.71
C PRO A 113 -7.13 18.41 -5.48
N ALA A 114 -6.65 19.57 -5.03
CA ALA A 114 -5.50 20.24 -5.66
C ALA A 114 -4.20 19.45 -5.39
N GLN A 115 -4.02 18.97 -4.17
CA GLN A 115 -2.89 18.12 -3.78
C GLN A 115 -2.96 16.76 -4.48
N LEU A 116 -4.14 16.18 -4.61
CA LEU A 116 -4.36 14.90 -5.27
C LEU A 116 -3.90 14.94 -6.74
N LYS A 117 -4.20 16.01 -7.47
CA LYS A 117 -3.71 16.21 -8.84
C LYS A 117 -2.17 16.22 -8.92
N ILE A 118 -1.49 16.81 -7.96
CA ILE A 118 -0.03 16.82 -7.88
C ILE A 118 0.49 15.40 -7.59
N MET A 119 -0.13 14.68 -6.67
CA MET A 119 0.24 13.30 -6.34
C MET A 119 0.05 12.36 -7.55
N TRP A 120 -1.00 12.51 -8.32
CA TRP A 120 -1.20 11.71 -9.53
C TRP A 120 -0.17 12.01 -10.62
N ARG A 121 0.26 13.26 -10.75
CA ARG A 121 1.39 13.61 -11.65
C ARG A 121 2.68 12.94 -11.18
N LEU A 122 2.96 12.98 -9.88
CA LEU A 122 4.13 12.32 -9.29
C LEU A 122 4.11 10.81 -9.53
N ARG A 123 2.95 10.15 -9.33
CA ARG A 123 2.79 8.71 -9.61
C ARG A 123 3.05 8.39 -11.09
N ARG A 124 2.58 9.22 -12.01
CA ARG A 124 2.88 9.04 -13.45
C ARG A 124 4.37 9.14 -13.75
N LEU A 125 5.11 10.00 -13.06
CA LEU A 125 6.56 10.05 -13.21
C LEU A 125 7.22 8.75 -12.76
N PHE A 126 6.76 8.15 -11.66
CA PHE A 126 7.33 6.90 -11.15
C PHE A 126 7.18 5.73 -12.14
N THR A 127 6.12 5.70 -12.95
CA THR A 127 5.93 4.63 -13.94
C THR A 127 6.96 4.66 -15.07
N GLY A 128 7.61 5.79 -15.30
CA GLY A 128 8.68 5.96 -16.30
C GLY A 128 10.09 5.85 -15.75
N LEU A 129 10.26 5.65 -14.44
CA LEU A 129 11.55 5.58 -13.76
C LEU A 129 11.84 4.18 -13.23
N GLU A 130 13.12 3.83 -13.15
CA GLU A 130 13.53 2.66 -12.39
C GLU A 130 13.24 2.85 -10.89
N GLN A 131 13.00 1.76 -10.18
CA GLN A 131 12.61 1.77 -8.76
C GLN A 131 13.57 2.58 -7.87
N GLN A 132 14.88 2.45 -8.11
CA GLN A 132 15.90 3.21 -7.39
C GLN A 132 15.79 4.71 -7.67
N GLN A 133 15.68 5.09 -8.93
CA GLN A 133 15.58 6.50 -9.34
C GLN A 133 14.31 7.16 -8.78
N ALA A 134 13.18 6.44 -8.79
CA ALA A 134 11.93 6.92 -8.22
C ALA A 134 12.06 7.20 -6.71
N LEU A 135 12.68 6.26 -5.97
CA LEU A 135 12.91 6.44 -4.53
C LEU A 135 13.90 7.59 -4.24
N GLU A 136 15.02 7.65 -4.95
CA GLU A 136 16.03 8.70 -4.77
C GLU A 136 15.45 10.09 -5.05
N LEU A 137 14.59 10.21 -6.06
CA LEU A 137 13.87 11.46 -6.35
C LEU A 137 13.02 11.90 -5.15
N VAL A 138 12.22 10.99 -4.59
CA VAL A 138 11.36 11.28 -3.44
C VAL A 138 12.19 11.63 -2.22
N LEU A 139 13.21 10.83 -1.89
CA LEU A 139 14.06 11.07 -0.73
C LEU A 139 14.84 12.38 -0.85
N GLY A 140 15.34 12.71 -2.04
CA GLY A 140 16.00 13.98 -2.31
C GLY A 140 15.09 15.16 -2.02
N LYS A 141 13.87 15.13 -2.57
CA LYS A 141 12.89 16.21 -2.36
C LYS A 141 12.38 16.29 -0.92
N LEU A 142 12.19 15.18 -0.25
CA LEU A 142 11.81 15.16 1.18
C LEU A 142 12.92 15.76 2.08
N LYS A 143 14.19 15.55 1.76
CA LYS A 143 15.32 16.14 2.50
C LYS A 143 15.46 17.64 2.28
N GLU A 144 15.04 18.14 1.13
CA GLU A 144 15.09 19.58 0.77
C GLU A 144 13.92 20.37 1.39
N THR A 145 12.88 19.70 1.90
CA THR A 145 11.64 20.34 2.35
C THR A 145 11.35 20.04 3.82
N GLN A 146 10.69 20.96 4.51
CA GLN A 146 10.37 20.86 5.93
C GLN A 146 8.95 20.35 6.21
N SER A 147 8.10 20.31 5.18
CA SER A 147 6.71 19.89 5.31
C SER A 147 6.17 19.26 4.03
N ASN A 148 5.09 18.48 4.14
CA ASN A 148 4.40 17.93 2.99
C ASN A 148 3.85 19.02 2.05
N ALA A 149 3.40 20.14 2.59
CA ALA A 149 2.92 21.27 1.78
C ALA A 149 4.02 21.85 0.91
N GLU A 150 5.21 22.04 1.48
CA GLU A 150 6.39 22.50 0.75
C GLU A 150 6.85 21.47 -0.28
N PHE A 151 6.89 20.19 0.08
CA PHE A 151 7.20 19.10 -0.85
C PHE A 151 6.28 19.13 -2.07
N LEU A 152 4.95 19.19 -1.85
CA LEU A 152 3.98 19.23 -2.95
C LEU A 152 4.15 20.50 -3.81
N MET A 153 4.47 21.63 -3.20
CA MET A 153 4.76 22.88 -3.92
C MET A 153 6.00 22.74 -4.82
N VAL A 154 7.07 22.13 -4.32
CA VAL A 154 8.29 21.87 -5.10
C VAL A 154 7.99 20.92 -6.25
N ILE A 155 7.29 19.83 -6.00
CA ILE A 155 6.90 18.87 -7.04
C ILE A 155 6.03 19.53 -8.12
N SER A 156 5.08 20.38 -7.74
CA SER A 156 4.21 21.07 -8.70
C SER A 156 4.96 21.98 -9.67
N LYS A 157 6.08 22.58 -9.21
CA LYS A 157 6.93 23.46 -10.02
C LYS A 157 7.96 22.69 -10.87
N THR A 158 8.39 21.51 -10.42
CA THR A 158 9.47 20.74 -11.05
C THR A 158 8.95 19.84 -12.17
N THR A 159 7.67 19.53 -12.17
CA THR A 159 7.06 18.70 -13.22
C THR A 159 6.75 19.59 -14.41
N PRO A 160 7.34 19.35 -15.61
CA PRO A 160 7.02 20.14 -16.80
C PRO A 160 5.52 20.09 -17.08
N SER A 161 4.87 21.25 -17.20
CA SER A 161 3.49 21.37 -17.69
C SER A 161 3.42 21.24 -19.22
N GLY A 162 4.16 20.27 -19.76
CA GLY A 162 4.37 20.18 -21.21
C GLY A 162 4.75 18.80 -21.70
N SER A 163 3.91 17.81 -21.53
CA SER A 163 3.71 16.80 -22.55
C SER A 163 2.23 16.82 -22.89
N SER A 164 1.96 17.29 -24.10
CA SER A 164 0.65 17.30 -24.74
C SER A 164 0.09 15.88 -24.85
N LEU A 165 -0.54 15.41 -23.81
CA LEU A 165 -1.58 14.40 -23.88
C LEU A 165 -2.81 15.10 -23.32
N ALA A 166 -3.75 15.32 -24.23
CA ALA A 166 -4.98 16.03 -24.08
C ALA A 166 -5.58 15.88 -22.66
N ASP A 167 -5.92 17.02 -22.08
CA ASP A 167 -6.94 17.13 -21.06
C ASP A 167 -8.20 16.43 -21.62
N ALA A 168 -8.31 15.14 -21.35
CA ALA A 168 -9.58 14.46 -21.44
C ALA A 168 -10.33 14.89 -20.17
N ASP A 169 -11.00 16.02 -20.29
CA ASP A 169 -12.15 16.35 -19.46
C ASP A 169 -13.15 15.19 -19.58
N ASP A 170 -13.09 14.25 -18.65
CA ASP A 170 -14.19 13.31 -18.40
C ASP A 170 -14.79 13.63 -17.03
N ASP A 171 -15.32 14.84 -16.93
CA ASP A 171 -16.14 15.29 -15.79
C ASP A 171 -17.57 14.70 -15.83
N SER A 172 -17.85 13.70 -16.66
CA SER A 172 -19.22 13.21 -16.89
C SER A 172 -19.56 11.85 -16.26
N LYS A 173 -18.74 11.31 -15.35
CA LYS A 173 -19.02 9.99 -14.73
C LYS A 173 -18.96 9.94 -13.21
N LEU A 174 -19.34 11.04 -12.55
CA LEU A 174 -19.62 11.03 -11.11
C LEU A 174 -20.96 11.73 -10.84
N ALA A 175 -22.02 11.10 -11.31
CA ALA A 175 -23.40 11.34 -10.86
C ALA A 175 -23.97 10.01 -10.39
#